data_3812cbc43df28fcd0e6c79747a685698
#
_entry.id   3812cbc43df28fcd0e6c79747a685698
#
_cell.length_a   1.000
_cell.length_b   1.000
_cell.length_c   1.000
_cell.angle_alpha   90.00
_cell.angle_beta   90.00
_cell.angle_gamma   90.00
#
_symmetry.space_group_name_H-M   'P 1'
#
loop_
_entity.id
_entity.type
_entity.pdbx_description
1 polymer ?
#
loop_
_entity_poly.entity_id
_entity_poly.type
_entity_poly.pdbx_seq_one_letter_code
_entity_poly.pdbx_strand_id
1 'polypeptide(L)'
;MAIIPFETKIDFARPRWNRDAWARIQADMDSDKERVCYCTGTILAVRPGEAVKPILGFQTFLVTRLVPLPDGNIRRLNKEVIFYTGLTRGGQPGEIIDRWQNPFTQEEVKVVQVINDPFNYTISETLILAPEDFRGDRASLPKLPLLFPWQELDTETLVLSTDMHLNYSNPLQPDKWPRESAGPRAQVTEMMRFFVKRRDLENPALSAVPYHGTWHRISPWLPWMLMGQAPGHVMYASTMIGFDSISKLPQQVREYAEKNCPHMLHAPTEDYGPSHASLELYSRQQTPAPTRS
;
A
#
# COMPACT_ATOMS: atom_id res chain seq x y z
N MET A 1 -3.92 -17.59 22.77
CA MET A 1 -4.01 -16.11 22.66
C MET A 1 -2.67 -15.51 23.05
N ALA A 2 -1.95 -15.00 22.10
CA ALA A 2 -0.66 -14.34 22.36
C ALA A 2 -0.81 -12.85 22.00
N ILE A 3 -1.15 -12.04 23.00
CA ILE A 3 -1.15 -10.59 22.85
C ILE A 3 0.30 -10.10 22.91
N ILE A 4 0.75 -9.43 21.87
CA ILE A 4 2.04 -8.76 21.81
C ILE A 4 1.97 -7.58 22.80
N PRO A 5 2.87 -7.50 23.82
CA PRO A 5 2.86 -6.40 24.77
C PRO A 5 3.10 -5.04 24.10
N PHE A 6 2.30 -4.02 24.46
CA PHE A 6 2.39 -2.69 23.89
C PHE A 6 2.23 -1.57 24.93
N GLU A 7 2.74 -0.40 24.61
CA GLU A 7 2.66 0.80 25.42
C GLU A 7 1.48 1.69 25.01
N THR A 8 0.79 2.25 25.99
CA THR A 8 -0.36 3.14 25.75
C THR A 8 -0.14 4.57 26.24
N LYS A 9 0.79 4.79 27.17
CA LYS A 9 1.11 6.16 27.62
C LYS A 9 1.80 6.89 26.48
N ILE A 10 1.14 7.90 25.93
CA ILE A 10 1.65 8.67 24.79
C ILE A 10 2.99 9.32 25.14
N ASP A 11 3.99 9.04 24.32
CA ASP A 11 5.33 9.63 24.36
C ASP A 11 5.92 9.64 22.93
N PHE A 12 5.75 10.76 22.24
CA PHE A 12 6.20 10.89 20.83
C PHE A 12 7.72 10.77 20.67
N ALA A 13 8.49 11.03 21.74
CA ALA A 13 9.95 10.91 21.71
C ALA A 13 10.44 9.47 21.98
N ARG A 14 9.55 8.54 22.30
CA ARG A 14 9.89 7.17 22.68
C ARG A 14 9.72 6.21 21.49
N PRO A 15 10.81 5.60 20.97
CA PRO A 15 10.74 4.68 19.81
C PRO A 15 9.82 3.48 20.04
N ARG A 16 9.81 2.91 21.26
CA ARG A 16 8.93 1.79 21.60
C ARG A 16 7.45 2.17 21.48
N TRP A 17 7.06 3.31 22.05
CA TRP A 17 5.69 3.78 21.92
C TRP A 17 5.31 4.02 20.44
N ASN A 18 6.20 4.63 19.65
CA ASN A 18 5.97 4.84 18.21
C ASN A 18 5.79 3.51 17.46
N ARG A 19 6.62 2.50 17.75
CA ARG A 19 6.49 1.15 17.21
C ARG A 19 5.13 0.54 17.54
N ASP A 20 4.73 0.60 18.81
CA ASP A 20 3.51 -0.02 19.30
C ASP A 20 2.27 0.70 18.77
N ALA A 21 2.27 2.04 18.75
CA ALA A 21 1.21 2.84 18.14
C ALA A 21 1.06 2.53 16.65
N TRP A 22 2.17 2.45 15.91
CA TRP A 22 2.16 2.07 14.51
C TRP A 22 1.64 0.66 14.28
N ALA A 23 2.10 -0.31 15.05
CA ALA A 23 1.64 -1.69 14.95
C ALA A 23 0.12 -1.80 15.19
N ARG A 24 -0.42 -1.12 16.21
CA ARG A 24 -1.86 -1.09 16.54
C ARG A 24 -2.71 -0.37 15.47
N ILE A 25 -2.15 0.57 14.73
CA ILE A 25 -2.82 1.19 13.58
C ILE A 25 -2.84 0.22 12.41
N GLN A 26 -1.74 -0.49 12.15
CA GLN A 26 -1.61 -1.40 11.01
C GLN A 26 -2.41 -2.69 11.16
N ALA A 27 -2.46 -3.26 12.39
CA ALA A 27 -3.14 -4.52 12.64
C ALA A 27 -3.53 -4.68 14.12
N ASP A 28 -3.86 -5.90 14.51
CA ASP A 28 -4.20 -6.25 15.89
C ASP A 28 -2.96 -6.82 16.61
N MET A 29 -2.69 -6.37 17.83
CA MET A 29 -1.61 -6.91 18.67
C MET A 29 -1.94 -8.32 19.22
N ASP A 30 -3.14 -8.82 19.02
CA ASP A 30 -3.48 -10.23 19.19
C ASP A 30 -3.08 -10.99 17.92
N SER A 31 -2.03 -11.79 18.01
CA SER A 31 -1.46 -12.52 16.86
C SER A 31 -2.41 -13.55 16.24
N ASP A 32 -3.48 -13.93 16.93
CA ASP A 32 -4.50 -14.83 16.39
C ASP A 32 -5.50 -14.10 15.50
N LYS A 33 -5.52 -12.77 15.55
CA LYS A 33 -6.43 -11.94 14.76
C LYS A 33 -5.76 -11.36 13.52
N GLU A 34 -6.59 -11.10 12.54
CA GLU A 34 -6.22 -10.35 11.35
C GLU A 34 -7.00 -9.03 11.29
N ARG A 35 -6.46 -8.07 10.58
CA ARG A 35 -7.10 -6.78 10.33
C ARG A 35 -7.08 -6.46 8.86
N VAL A 36 -8.11 -5.77 8.40
CA VAL A 36 -8.28 -5.33 7.02
C VAL A 36 -8.13 -3.82 6.96
N CYS A 37 -7.20 -3.33 6.16
CA CYS A 37 -7.18 -1.94 5.71
C CYS A 37 -7.88 -1.88 4.35
N TYR A 38 -8.88 -1.04 4.21
CA TYR A 38 -9.57 -0.80 2.95
C TYR A 38 -9.36 0.64 2.48
N CYS A 39 -9.01 0.80 1.21
CA CYS A 39 -8.91 2.11 0.57
C CYS A 39 -9.74 2.14 -0.70
N THR A 40 -10.30 3.30 -1.00
CA THR A 40 -11.03 3.56 -2.24
C THR A 40 -10.80 4.98 -2.71
N GLY A 41 -10.72 5.16 -4.02
CA GLY A 41 -10.43 6.48 -4.56
C GLY A 41 -10.33 6.52 -6.07
N THR A 42 -9.75 7.60 -6.56
CA THR A 42 -9.64 7.93 -7.97
C THR A 42 -8.18 7.98 -8.39
N ILE A 43 -7.91 7.52 -9.61
CA ILE A 43 -6.62 7.67 -10.28
C ILE A 43 -6.74 8.82 -11.26
N LEU A 44 -5.85 9.79 -11.09
CA LEU A 44 -5.78 11.00 -11.89
C LEU A 44 -4.59 10.87 -12.85
N ALA A 45 -4.77 11.26 -14.09
CA ALA A 45 -3.67 11.46 -15.03
C ALA A 45 -3.15 12.89 -14.91
N VAL A 46 -1.84 13.02 -14.77
CA VAL A 46 -1.13 14.29 -14.75
C VAL A 46 -0.18 14.35 -15.95
N ARG A 47 -0.43 15.25 -16.89
CA ARG A 47 0.39 15.40 -18.10
C ARG A 47 0.82 16.86 -18.27
N PRO A 48 2.05 17.10 -18.74
CA PRO A 48 2.51 18.47 -19.00
C PRO A 48 1.58 19.22 -19.96
N GLY A 49 1.18 20.42 -19.59
CA GLY A 49 0.33 21.29 -20.43
C GLY A 49 -1.16 20.89 -20.50
N GLU A 50 -1.58 19.85 -19.76
CA GLU A 50 -2.98 19.43 -19.71
C GLU A 50 -3.58 19.63 -18.30
N ALA A 51 -4.89 19.82 -18.24
CA ALA A 51 -5.60 19.76 -16.96
C ALA A 51 -5.54 18.34 -16.39
N VAL A 52 -5.39 18.23 -15.08
CA VAL A 52 -5.48 16.94 -14.37
C VAL A 52 -6.84 16.31 -14.62
N LYS A 53 -6.87 15.04 -14.99
CA LYS A 53 -8.07 14.31 -15.38
C LYS A 53 -8.25 13.04 -14.56
N PRO A 54 -9.42 12.78 -13.96
CA PRO A 54 -9.75 11.46 -13.44
C PRO A 54 -9.88 10.47 -14.61
N ILE A 55 -9.21 9.33 -14.50
CA ILE A 55 -9.17 8.32 -15.58
C ILE A 55 -9.67 6.95 -15.15
N LEU A 56 -9.55 6.62 -13.86
CA LEU A 56 -9.95 5.35 -13.29
C LEU A 56 -10.35 5.54 -11.83
N GLY A 57 -11.19 4.66 -11.34
CA GLY A 57 -11.32 4.40 -9.92
C GLY A 57 -10.44 3.24 -9.48
N PHE A 58 -10.34 3.03 -8.18
CA PHE A 58 -9.75 1.83 -7.60
C PHE A 58 -10.31 1.52 -6.23
N GLN A 59 -10.23 0.26 -5.87
CA GLN A 59 -10.54 -0.26 -4.56
C GLN A 59 -9.42 -1.22 -4.17
N THR A 60 -8.91 -1.07 -2.97
CA THR A 60 -7.80 -1.89 -2.46
C THR A 60 -8.09 -2.34 -1.06
N PHE A 61 -7.63 -3.53 -0.71
CA PHE A 61 -7.55 -3.94 0.67
C PHE A 61 -6.24 -4.66 0.96
N LEU A 62 -5.84 -4.55 2.22
CA LEU A 62 -4.73 -5.29 2.79
C LEU A 62 -5.29 -6.12 3.94
N VAL A 63 -4.90 -7.40 4.01
CA VAL A 63 -5.20 -8.25 5.18
C VAL A 63 -3.91 -8.52 5.92
N THR A 64 -3.87 -8.16 7.18
CA THR A 64 -2.64 -8.09 7.97
C THR A 64 -2.76 -8.87 9.27
N ARG A 65 -1.70 -9.59 9.64
CA ARG A 65 -1.47 -10.24 10.94
C ARG A 65 -0.14 -9.79 11.51
N LEU A 66 -0.06 -9.64 12.83
CA LEU A 66 1.19 -9.37 13.53
C LEU A 66 1.69 -10.64 14.21
N VAL A 67 3.00 -10.88 14.12
CA VAL A 67 3.67 -12.00 14.77
C VAL A 67 4.85 -11.46 15.59
N PRO A 68 4.96 -11.80 16.89
CA PRO A 68 6.11 -11.39 17.69
C PRO A 68 7.37 -12.13 17.22
N LEU A 69 8.49 -11.41 17.16
CA LEU A 69 9.80 -11.99 16.89
C LEU A 69 10.60 -12.18 18.19
N PRO A 70 11.54 -13.14 18.24
CA PRO A 70 12.34 -13.41 19.43
C PRO A 70 13.19 -12.22 19.92
N ASP A 71 13.55 -11.32 19.02
CA ASP A 71 14.32 -10.09 19.31
C ASP A 71 13.46 -8.92 19.83
N GLY A 72 12.16 -9.17 20.05
CA GLY A 72 11.20 -8.16 20.52
C GLY A 72 10.61 -7.28 19.42
N ASN A 73 11.04 -7.46 18.18
CA ASN A 73 10.41 -6.81 17.02
C ASN A 73 9.08 -7.50 16.67
N ILE A 74 8.34 -6.88 15.75
CA ILE A 74 7.04 -7.37 15.31
C ILE A 74 7.11 -7.62 13.80
N ARG A 75 6.83 -8.85 13.36
CA ARG A 75 6.69 -9.16 11.95
C ARG A 75 5.26 -8.88 11.51
N ARG A 76 5.10 -8.03 10.51
CA ARG A 76 3.84 -7.77 9.83
C ARG A 76 3.74 -8.70 8.63
N LEU A 77 2.82 -9.65 8.69
CA LEU A 77 2.47 -10.56 7.61
C LEU A 77 1.26 -9.98 6.87
N ASN A 78 1.37 -9.79 5.57
CA ASN A 78 0.40 -9.02 4.82
C ASN A 78 0.22 -9.52 3.39
N LYS A 79 -1.00 -9.39 2.89
CA LYS A 79 -1.36 -9.52 1.48
C LYS A 79 -2.05 -8.26 1.03
N GLU A 80 -1.82 -7.85 -0.21
CA GLU A 80 -2.34 -6.62 -0.78
C GLU A 80 -2.96 -6.87 -2.15
N VAL A 81 -4.15 -6.33 -2.36
CA VAL A 81 -4.77 -6.27 -3.69
C VAL A 81 -5.11 -4.83 -4.04
N ILE A 82 -5.04 -4.49 -5.34
CA ILE A 82 -5.62 -3.27 -5.89
C ILE A 82 -6.45 -3.68 -7.10
N PHE A 83 -7.76 -3.43 -7.02
CA PHE A 83 -8.69 -3.64 -8.13
C PHE A 83 -9.01 -2.30 -8.79
N TYR A 84 -8.70 -2.20 -10.07
CA TYR A 84 -9.01 -1.03 -10.88
C TYR A 84 -10.47 -1.06 -11.32
N THR A 85 -11.12 0.09 -11.28
CA THR A 85 -12.55 0.23 -11.60
C THR A 85 -12.75 1.29 -12.67
N GLY A 86 -13.87 1.21 -13.36
CA GLY A 86 -14.38 2.35 -14.11
C GLY A 86 -14.74 3.50 -13.16
N LEU A 87 -15.11 4.63 -13.74
CA LEU A 87 -15.68 5.77 -13.00
C LEU A 87 -17.17 5.87 -13.26
N THR A 88 -17.93 6.15 -12.20
CA THR A 88 -19.33 6.56 -12.31
C THR A 88 -19.42 7.96 -12.92
N ARG A 89 -20.63 8.39 -13.31
CA ARG A 89 -20.87 9.77 -13.78
C ARG A 89 -20.46 10.83 -12.74
N GLY A 90 -20.47 10.49 -11.46
CA GLY A 90 -20.03 11.35 -10.36
C GLY A 90 -18.52 11.31 -10.07
N GLY A 91 -17.73 10.59 -10.90
CA GLY A 91 -16.27 10.46 -10.70
C GLY A 91 -15.85 9.53 -9.57
N GLN A 92 -16.81 8.78 -9.00
CA GLN A 92 -16.52 7.79 -7.94
C GLN A 92 -16.10 6.44 -8.54
N PRO A 93 -15.38 5.58 -7.80
CA PRO A 93 -15.11 4.21 -8.21
C PRO A 93 -16.42 3.47 -8.57
N GLY A 94 -16.44 2.86 -9.75
CA GLY A 94 -17.54 2.08 -10.27
C GLY A 94 -17.25 0.57 -10.19
N GLU A 95 -17.67 -0.17 -11.24
CA GLU A 95 -17.44 -1.61 -11.35
C GLU A 95 -15.93 -1.92 -11.60
N ILE A 96 -15.46 -3.06 -11.08
CA ILE A 96 -14.13 -3.58 -11.36
C ILE A 96 -14.06 -3.97 -12.83
N ILE A 97 -13.01 -3.56 -13.54
CA ILE A 97 -12.87 -3.71 -14.98
C ILE A 97 -11.69 -4.60 -15.36
N ASP A 98 -11.86 -5.40 -16.41
CA ASP A 98 -10.80 -6.25 -17.00
C ASP A 98 -10.20 -5.64 -18.26
N ARG A 99 -10.87 -4.63 -18.83
CA ARG A 99 -10.44 -3.89 -20.02
C ARG A 99 -10.66 -2.40 -19.83
N TRP A 100 -9.78 -1.62 -20.44
CA TRP A 100 -9.83 -0.16 -20.37
C TRP A 100 -9.50 0.46 -21.70
N GLN A 101 -10.35 1.39 -22.15
CA GLN A 101 -10.08 2.22 -23.32
C GLN A 101 -9.12 3.32 -22.89
N ASN A 102 -7.87 3.22 -23.30
CA ASN A 102 -6.87 4.24 -22.98
C ASN A 102 -7.20 5.56 -23.71
N PRO A 103 -7.52 6.64 -22.98
CA PRO A 103 -7.95 7.89 -23.61
C PRO A 103 -6.80 8.64 -24.34
N PHE A 104 -5.56 8.22 -24.10
CA PHE A 104 -4.37 8.86 -24.68
C PHE A 104 -3.88 8.16 -25.95
N THR A 105 -4.01 6.86 -26.00
CA THR A 105 -3.52 6.03 -27.13
C THR A 105 -4.66 5.51 -28.00
N GLN A 106 -5.91 5.65 -27.55
CA GLN A 106 -7.12 5.11 -28.21
C GLN A 106 -7.08 3.57 -28.37
N GLU A 107 -6.27 2.89 -27.58
CA GLU A 107 -6.22 1.42 -27.57
C GLU A 107 -7.06 0.86 -26.42
N GLU A 108 -7.76 -0.23 -26.67
CA GLU A 108 -8.30 -1.05 -25.60
C GLU A 108 -7.19 -1.95 -25.05
N VAL A 109 -6.91 -1.81 -23.76
CA VAL A 109 -5.86 -2.56 -23.07
C VAL A 109 -6.46 -3.49 -22.01
N LYS A 110 -5.82 -4.63 -21.76
CA LYS A 110 -6.18 -5.50 -20.65
C LYS A 110 -5.71 -4.86 -19.35
N VAL A 111 -6.61 -4.75 -18.37
CA VAL A 111 -6.27 -4.31 -17.03
C VAL A 111 -5.60 -5.47 -16.28
N VAL A 112 -4.49 -5.18 -15.60
CA VAL A 112 -3.81 -6.12 -14.73
C VAL A 112 -4.00 -5.66 -13.29
N GLN A 113 -4.80 -6.40 -12.54
CA GLN A 113 -5.03 -6.13 -11.12
C GLN A 113 -3.76 -6.42 -10.31
N VAL A 114 -3.56 -5.70 -9.21
CA VAL A 114 -2.43 -5.94 -8.31
C VAL A 114 -2.82 -7.02 -7.30
N ILE A 115 -1.97 -8.04 -7.18
CA ILE A 115 -2.12 -9.14 -6.21
C ILE A 115 -0.72 -9.41 -5.64
N ASN A 116 -0.38 -8.73 -4.54
CA ASN A 116 0.91 -8.83 -3.88
C ASN A 116 0.83 -9.82 -2.72
N ASP A 117 1.49 -10.97 -2.86
CA ASP A 117 1.54 -12.05 -1.87
C ASP A 117 2.89 -12.77 -1.91
N PRO A 118 3.69 -12.74 -0.82
CA PRO A 118 3.52 -11.94 0.40
C PRO A 118 3.93 -10.46 0.23
N PHE A 119 3.47 -9.60 1.17
CA PHE A 119 3.89 -8.21 1.30
C PHE A 119 4.27 -7.90 2.74
N ASN A 120 5.32 -8.55 3.23
CA ASN A 120 5.70 -8.60 4.65
C ASN A 120 6.82 -7.60 4.97
N TYR A 121 6.79 -7.02 6.17
CA TYR A 121 7.92 -6.26 6.71
C TYR A 121 8.00 -6.36 8.24
N THR A 122 9.14 -5.93 8.80
CA THR A 122 9.36 -5.90 10.24
C THR A 122 9.14 -4.51 10.80
N ILE A 123 8.37 -4.40 11.87
CA ILE A 123 8.18 -3.18 12.66
C ILE A 123 9.13 -3.27 13.85
N SER A 124 10.06 -2.34 13.95
CA SER A 124 11.07 -2.30 15.02
C SER A 124 11.14 -0.90 15.66
N GLU A 125 11.85 -0.78 16.77
CA GLU A 125 12.11 0.51 17.43
C GLU A 125 13.14 1.36 16.69
N THR A 126 13.72 0.81 15.61
CA THR A 126 14.74 1.49 14.82
C THR A 126 14.43 1.41 13.32
N LEU A 127 14.90 2.40 12.58
CA LEU A 127 14.88 2.47 11.13
C LEU A 127 16.30 2.31 10.58
N ILE A 128 16.44 1.61 9.47
CA ILE A 128 17.65 1.57 8.68
C ILE A 128 17.37 2.30 7.38
N LEU A 129 18.00 3.46 7.19
CA LEU A 129 17.89 4.22 5.96
C LEU A 129 18.93 3.70 4.95
N ALA A 130 18.44 2.99 3.96
CA ALA A 130 19.24 2.51 2.84
C ALA A 130 18.52 2.80 1.55
N PRO A 131 19.24 3.07 0.45
CA PRO A 131 18.64 3.02 -0.88
C PRO A 131 17.96 1.67 -1.11
N GLU A 132 16.86 1.66 -1.85
CA GLU A 132 16.06 0.44 -2.07
C GLU A 132 16.87 -0.64 -2.82
N ASP A 133 17.74 -0.20 -3.74
CA ASP A 133 18.66 -1.06 -4.50
C ASP A 133 20.01 -1.28 -3.79
N PHE A 134 20.13 -0.93 -2.51
CA PHE A 134 21.33 -1.20 -1.72
C PHE A 134 21.59 -2.70 -1.62
N ARG A 135 22.80 -3.12 -2.00
CA ARG A 135 23.24 -4.53 -2.05
C ARG A 135 24.27 -4.89 -0.96
N GLY A 136 24.68 -3.91 -0.14
CA GLY A 136 25.60 -4.13 0.98
C GLY A 136 24.91 -4.76 2.20
N ASP A 137 25.69 -4.98 3.26
CA ASP A 137 25.18 -5.46 4.53
C ASP A 137 24.36 -4.36 5.22
N ARG A 138 23.05 -4.53 5.25
CA ARG A 138 22.13 -3.58 5.92
C ARG A 138 22.35 -3.50 7.42
N ALA A 139 22.90 -4.54 8.06
CA ALA A 139 23.19 -4.54 9.48
C ALA A 139 24.32 -3.58 9.87
N SER A 140 25.21 -3.26 8.91
CA SER A 140 26.29 -2.28 9.09
C SER A 140 25.84 -0.82 8.98
N LEU A 141 24.60 -0.56 8.50
CA LEU A 141 24.10 0.80 8.35
C LEU A 141 23.66 1.40 9.70
N PRO A 142 23.73 2.73 9.83
CA PRO A 142 23.25 3.41 11.03
C PRO A 142 21.78 3.09 11.31
N LYS A 143 21.49 2.73 12.55
CA LYS A 143 20.12 2.55 13.04
C LYS A 143 19.66 3.84 13.69
N LEU A 144 18.59 4.43 13.15
CA LEU A 144 17.95 5.60 13.71
C LEU A 144 16.74 5.20 14.57
N PRO A 145 16.45 5.92 15.66
CA PRO A 145 15.23 5.65 16.42
C PRO A 145 13.98 5.82 15.54
N LEU A 146 13.00 4.94 15.70
CA LEU A 146 11.71 5.08 15.04
C LEU A 146 10.93 6.18 15.74
N LEU A 147 10.88 7.34 15.12
CA LEU A 147 10.09 8.50 15.57
C LEU A 147 9.23 8.97 14.40
N PHE A 148 7.93 8.95 14.59
CA PHE A 148 6.99 9.44 13.57
C PHE A 148 6.64 10.91 13.80
N PRO A 149 6.34 11.66 12.74
CA PRO A 149 5.89 13.04 12.83
C PRO A 149 4.41 13.11 13.23
N TRP A 150 4.13 12.89 14.51
CA TRP A 150 2.81 13.05 15.07
C TRP A 150 2.40 14.52 15.13
N GLN A 151 1.15 14.78 14.81
CA GLN A 151 0.54 16.09 14.91
C GLN A 151 -0.71 16.00 15.81
N GLU A 152 -0.86 16.95 16.72
CA GLU A 152 -2.09 17.16 17.48
C GLU A 152 -3.00 18.07 16.66
N LEU A 153 -4.06 17.52 16.06
CA LEU A 153 -5.01 18.31 15.29
C LEU A 153 -5.95 19.10 16.23
N ASP A 154 -6.36 18.44 17.29
CA ASP A 154 -7.12 19.00 18.40
C ASP A 154 -6.82 18.20 19.69
N THR A 155 -7.52 18.49 20.79
CA THR A 155 -7.32 17.81 22.08
C THR A 155 -7.60 16.29 22.03
N GLU A 156 -8.40 15.83 21.08
CA GLU A 156 -8.84 14.44 20.98
C GLU A 156 -8.24 13.68 19.79
N THR A 157 -7.79 14.40 18.76
CA THR A 157 -7.39 13.78 17.48
C THR A 157 -5.90 13.97 17.23
N LEU A 158 -5.22 12.85 17.02
CA LEU A 158 -3.84 12.79 16.60
C LEU A 158 -3.77 12.38 15.12
N VAL A 159 -2.81 12.93 14.42
CA VAL A 159 -2.52 12.57 13.02
C VAL A 159 -1.12 11.98 12.95
N LEU A 160 -1.04 10.72 12.48
CA LEU A 160 0.21 10.10 12.10
C LEU A 160 0.43 10.31 10.61
N SER A 161 1.55 10.90 10.25
CA SER A 161 1.98 11.06 8.85
C SER A 161 3.09 10.09 8.54
N THR A 162 2.97 9.35 7.43
CA THR A 162 4.05 8.53 6.89
C THR A 162 4.19 8.80 5.39
N ASP A 163 5.38 9.21 4.98
CA ASP A 163 5.69 9.50 3.59
C ASP A 163 6.86 8.61 3.15
N MET A 164 6.72 7.97 2.00
CA MET A 164 7.75 7.15 1.38
C MET A 164 8.11 7.71 0.01
N HIS A 165 9.39 7.85 -0.24
CA HIS A 165 9.93 8.28 -1.53
C HIS A 165 10.88 7.20 -2.04
N LEU A 166 10.40 6.41 -2.98
CA LEU A 166 11.11 5.27 -3.53
C LEU A 166 11.71 5.63 -4.88
N ASN A 167 12.96 5.25 -5.10
CA ASN A 167 13.66 5.42 -6.38
C ASN A 167 14.55 4.20 -6.62
N TYR A 168 14.09 3.27 -7.42
CA TYR A 168 14.71 1.97 -7.62
C TYR A 168 14.84 1.59 -9.09
N SER A 169 15.67 0.60 -9.39
CA SER A 169 15.83 0.06 -10.73
C SER A 169 14.51 -0.56 -11.19
N ASN A 170 13.98 -0.11 -12.32
CA ASN A 170 12.71 -0.60 -12.85
C ASN A 170 12.87 -2.06 -13.31
N PRO A 171 12.11 -3.04 -12.78
CA PRO A 171 12.13 -4.41 -13.26
C PRO A 171 11.73 -4.53 -14.75
N LEU A 172 10.94 -3.57 -15.23
CA LEU A 172 10.51 -3.48 -16.62
C LEU A 172 11.47 -2.56 -17.38
N GLN A 173 12.67 -3.08 -17.77
CA GLN A 173 13.64 -2.28 -18.51
C GLN A 173 13.13 -1.92 -19.91
N PRO A 174 13.35 -0.68 -20.41
CA PRO A 174 12.76 -0.18 -21.66
C PRO A 174 13.09 -0.99 -22.92
N ASP A 175 14.25 -1.64 -22.95
CA ASP A 175 14.70 -2.48 -24.06
C ASP A 175 13.84 -3.74 -24.22
N LYS A 176 13.36 -4.31 -23.10
CA LYS A 176 12.49 -5.49 -23.06
C LYS A 176 11.01 -5.13 -23.01
N TRP A 177 10.69 -4.02 -22.40
CA TRP A 177 9.32 -3.58 -22.10
C TRP A 177 9.05 -2.18 -22.66
N PRO A 178 9.17 -1.96 -23.99
CA PRO A 178 9.13 -0.61 -24.57
C PRO A 178 7.80 0.12 -24.38
N ARG A 179 6.71 -0.61 -24.19
CA ARG A 179 5.37 -0.04 -24.03
C ARG A 179 4.91 0.05 -22.58
N GLU A 180 5.42 -0.80 -21.72
CA GLU A 180 5.09 -0.89 -20.30
C GLU A 180 6.00 -0.03 -19.44
N SER A 181 7.24 0.13 -19.86
CA SER A 181 8.28 0.78 -19.08
C SER A 181 8.20 2.30 -19.15
N ALA A 182 8.11 2.93 -18.00
CA ALA A 182 8.23 4.39 -17.90
C ALA A 182 9.70 4.90 -17.85
N GLY A 183 10.68 4.00 -18.00
CA GLY A 183 12.10 4.32 -17.97
C GLY A 183 12.92 3.32 -17.16
N PRO A 184 14.26 3.49 -17.10
CA PRO A 184 15.14 2.54 -16.42
C PRO A 184 15.03 2.56 -14.90
N ARG A 185 14.46 3.61 -14.33
CA ARG A 185 14.18 3.74 -12.89
C ARG A 185 12.70 4.04 -12.66
N ALA A 186 12.17 3.47 -11.58
CA ALA A 186 10.83 3.79 -11.09
C ALA A 186 10.95 4.76 -9.90
N GLN A 187 10.18 5.84 -9.94
CA GLN A 187 10.04 6.79 -8.85
C GLN A 187 8.61 6.75 -8.35
N VAL A 188 8.45 6.48 -7.06
CA VAL A 188 7.14 6.38 -6.43
C VAL A 188 7.17 7.20 -5.14
N THR A 189 6.15 8.02 -4.95
CA THR A 189 5.91 8.72 -3.69
C THR A 189 4.58 8.27 -3.13
N GLU A 190 4.57 7.84 -1.87
CA GLU A 190 3.35 7.50 -1.12
C GLU A 190 3.24 8.38 0.11
N MET A 191 2.07 8.94 0.33
CA MET A 191 1.77 9.82 1.45
C MET A 191 0.53 9.30 2.16
N MET A 192 0.69 8.92 3.42
CA MET A 192 -0.40 8.40 4.24
C MET A 192 -0.62 9.30 5.45
N ARG A 193 -1.87 9.49 5.78
CA ARG A 193 -2.31 10.21 6.99
C ARG A 193 -3.32 9.37 7.72
N PHE A 194 -3.05 9.07 8.99
CA PHE A 194 -3.93 8.29 9.86
C PHE A 194 -4.47 9.21 10.94
N PHE A 195 -5.77 9.40 10.96
CA PHE A 195 -6.48 10.16 11.97
C PHE A 195 -6.97 9.20 13.05
N VAL A 196 -6.45 9.34 14.25
CA VAL A 196 -6.73 8.44 15.37
C VAL A 196 -7.20 9.25 16.59
N LYS A 197 -8.03 8.65 17.42
CA LYS A 197 -8.43 9.29 18.68
C LYS A 197 -7.37 9.05 19.76
N ARG A 198 -6.98 10.10 20.46
CA ARG A 198 -6.05 10.05 21.61
C ARG A 198 -6.45 8.98 22.61
N ARG A 199 -7.72 8.99 23.05
CA ARG A 199 -8.27 8.02 23.98
C ARG A 199 -8.13 6.57 23.53
N ASP A 200 -8.15 6.30 22.22
CA ASP A 200 -8.04 4.93 21.68
C ASP A 200 -6.58 4.46 21.70
N LEU A 201 -5.62 5.37 21.48
CA LEU A 201 -4.19 5.08 21.66
C LEU A 201 -3.84 4.85 23.14
N GLU A 202 -4.47 5.57 24.06
CA GLU A 202 -4.26 5.45 25.50
C GLU A 202 -5.01 4.25 26.13
N ASN A 203 -5.92 3.63 25.39
CA ASN A 203 -6.74 2.53 25.93
C ASN A 203 -5.98 1.19 25.85
N PRO A 204 -5.62 0.56 27.00
CA PRO A 204 -4.93 -0.72 27.04
C PRO A 204 -5.81 -1.90 26.63
N ALA A 205 -7.13 -1.74 26.58
CA ALA A 205 -8.05 -2.79 26.14
C ALA A 205 -8.16 -2.86 24.59
N LEU A 206 -7.65 -1.86 23.85
CA LEU A 206 -7.68 -1.84 22.40
C LEU A 206 -6.34 -2.35 21.84
N SER A 207 -6.29 -3.60 21.45
CA SER A 207 -5.16 -4.23 20.76
C SER A 207 -4.98 -3.72 19.33
N ALA A 208 -6.03 -3.15 18.72
CA ALA A 208 -6.02 -2.46 17.44
C ALA A 208 -6.70 -1.10 17.58
N VAL A 209 -6.12 -0.06 17.01
CA VAL A 209 -6.64 1.32 17.08
C VAL A 209 -7.51 1.63 15.85
N PRO A 210 -8.78 2.02 16.03
CA PRO A 210 -9.61 2.51 14.93
C PRO A 210 -9.00 3.77 14.30
N TYR A 211 -9.10 3.89 12.98
CA TYR A 211 -8.65 5.07 12.26
C TYR A 211 -9.47 5.32 11.00
N HIS A 212 -9.46 6.57 10.57
CA HIS A 212 -9.72 7.00 9.22
C HIS A 212 -8.45 7.61 8.65
N GLY A 213 -8.28 7.59 7.34
CA GLY A 213 -7.07 8.14 6.77
C GLY A 213 -7.18 8.49 5.31
N THR A 214 -6.07 8.98 4.77
CA THR A 214 -5.89 9.21 3.34
C THR A 214 -4.63 8.53 2.87
N TRP A 215 -4.66 8.01 1.64
CA TRP A 215 -3.50 7.52 0.94
C TRP A 215 -3.45 8.16 -0.44
N HIS A 216 -2.31 8.79 -0.71
CA HIS A 216 -2.01 9.36 -2.00
C HIS A 216 -0.73 8.71 -2.54
N ARG A 217 -0.71 8.44 -3.82
CA ARG A 217 0.47 7.88 -4.48
C ARG A 217 0.70 8.60 -5.79
N ILE A 218 1.94 8.99 -6.04
CA ILE A 218 2.41 9.45 -7.33
C ILE A 218 3.33 8.36 -7.86
N SER A 219 3.04 7.86 -9.04
CA SER A 219 3.84 6.82 -9.67
C SER A 219 3.86 7.01 -11.19
N PRO A 220 4.84 6.45 -11.90
CA PRO A 220 4.81 6.37 -13.35
C PRO A 220 3.49 5.78 -13.85
N TRP A 221 3.23 5.91 -15.15
CA TRP A 221 2.12 5.19 -15.79
C TRP A 221 2.14 3.72 -15.42
N LEU A 222 0.97 3.15 -15.16
CA LEU A 222 0.87 1.72 -14.84
C LEU A 222 1.28 0.91 -16.08
N PRO A 223 2.05 -0.17 -15.93
CA PRO A 223 2.59 -0.92 -17.07
C PRO A 223 1.52 -1.34 -18.08
N TRP A 224 0.38 -1.82 -17.61
CA TRP A 224 -0.71 -2.28 -18.45
C TRP A 224 -1.43 -1.15 -19.22
N MET A 225 -1.19 0.12 -18.87
CA MET A 225 -1.69 1.26 -19.65
C MET A 225 -0.94 1.45 -20.97
N LEU A 226 0.21 0.80 -21.13
CA LEU A 226 1.03 0.79 -22.33
C LEU A 226 1.41 2.19 -22.84
N MET A 227 1.69 3.08 -21.88
CA MET A 227 2.09 4.47 -22.14
C MET A 227 3.58 4.62 -22.47
N GLY A 228 4.39 3.60 -22.14
CA GLY A 228 5.85 3.67 -22.30
C GLY A 228 6.44 4.87 -21.55
N GLN A 229 7.35 5.58 -22.20
CA GLN A 229 7.98 6.79 -21.68
C GLN A 229 7.23 8.09 -22.03
N ALA A 230 5.92 7.98 -22.32
CA ALA A 230 5.10 9.18 -22.56
C ALA A 230 5.16 10.13 -21.35
N PRO A 231 5.32 11.45 -21.57
CA PRO A 231 5.38 12.42 -20.49
C PRO A 231 4.12 12.38 -19.62
N GLY A 232 4.32 12.45 -18.29
CA GLY A 232 3.25 12.41 -17.31
C GLY A 232 3.35 11.22 -16.36
N HIS A 233 2.36 11.12 -15.49
CA HIS A 233 2.29 10.11 -14.44
C HIS A 233 0.84 9.95 -13.95
N VAL A 234 0.62 8.97 -13.08
CA VAL A 234 -0.65 8.82 -12.36
C VAL A 234 -0.52 9.27 -10.91
N MET A 235 -1.60 9.84 -10.40
CA MET A 235 -1.75 10.17 -8.99
C MET A 235 -2.99 9.46 -8.44
N TYR A 236 -2.80 8.69 -7.38
CA TYR A 236 -3.89 8.09 -6.61
C TYR A 236 -4.32 9.07 -5.52
N ALA A 237 -5.61 9.26 -5.39
CA ALA A 237 -6.22 10.06 -4.32
C ALA A 237 -7.32 9.25 -3.66
N SER A 238 -7.14 8.90 -2.39
CA SER A 238 -8.06 8.00 -1.70
C SER A 238 -8.26 8.32 -0.24
N THR A 239 -9.33 7.73 0.28
CA THR A 239 -9.59 7.56 1.71
C THR A 239 -9.37 6.12 2.12
N MET A 240 -9.03 5.90 3.39
CA MET A 240 -8.79 4.58 3.96
C MET A 240 -9.41 4.42 5.34
N ILE A 241 -9.74 3.17 5.68
CA ILE A 241 -10.31 2.79 6.97
C ILE A 241 -9.82 1.39 7.36
N GLY A 242 -9.63 1.17 8.67
CA GLY A 242 -9.32 -0.15 9.21
C GLY A 242 -10.57 -0.91 9.66
N PHE A 243 -10.70 -2.17 9.24
CA PHE A 243 -11.75 -3.10 9.65
C PHE A 243 -11.17 -4.27 10.45
N ASP A 244 -12.00 -4.87 11.29
CA ASP A 244 -11.68 -6.08 12.06
C ASP A 244 -12.04 -7.38 11.32
N SER A 245 -12.68 -7.28 10.14
CA SER A 245 -13.13 -8.43 9.37
C SER A 245 -13.26 -8.11 7.88
N ILE A 246 -12.93 -9.10 7.05
CA ILE A 246 -13.12 -9.07 5.60
C ILE A 246 -14.61 -8.92 5.22
N SER A 247 -15.53 -9.34 6.08
CA SER A 247 -16.97 -9.22 5.85
C SER A 247 -17.47 -7.77 5.78
N LYS A 248 -16.68 -6.81 6.29
CA LYS A 248 -16.98 -5.37 6.22
C LYS A 248 -16.53 -4.71 4.92
N LEU A 249 -15.81 -5.41 4.06
CA LEU A 249 -15.51 -4.91 2.72
C LEU A 249 -16.79 -4.71 1.89
N PRO A 250 -16.80 -3.75 0.96
CA PRO A 250 -17.89 -3.64 0.00
C PRO A 250 -18.14 -4.97 -0.71
N GLN A 251 -19.42 -5.31 -0.89
CA GLN A 251 -19.83 -6.60 -1.45
C GLN A 251 -19.14 -6.91 -2.77
N GLN A 252 -19.08 -5.96 -3.70
CA GLN A 252 -18.42 -6.11 -4.99
C GLN A 252 -16.94 -6.50 -4.86
N VAL A 253 -16.20 -5.88 -3.93
CA VAL A 253 -14.77 -6.15 -3.71
C VAL A 253 -14.58 -7.57 -3.18
N ARG A 254 -15.41 -7.95 -2.22
CA ARG A 254 -15.37 -9.28 -1.61
C ARG A 254 -15.70 -10.37 -2.61
N GLU A 255 -16.82 -10.23 -3.34
CA GLU A 255 -17.24 -11.21 -4.36
C GLU A 255 -16.21 -11.36 -5.48
N TYR A 256 -15.60 -10.25 -5.91
CA TYR A 256 -14.54 -10.31 -6.92
C TYR A 256 -13.30 -11.05 -6.38
N ALA A 257 -12.89 -10.77 -5.15
CA ALA A 257 -11.76 -11.45 -4.52
C ALA A 257 -12.04 -12.94 -4.28
N GLU A 258 -13.23 -13.32 -3.78
CA GLU A 258 -13.67 -14.71 -3.60
C GLU A 258 -13.59 -15.51 -4.92
N LYS A 259 -13.96 -14.89 -6.02
CA LYS A 259 -13.95 -15.52 -7.35
C LYS A 259 -12.56 -15.61 -7.97
N ASN A 260 -11.74 -14.55 -7.87
CA ASN A 260 -10.53 -14.39 -8.68
C ASN A 260 -9.22 -14.61 -7.90
N CYS A 261 -9.22 -14.36 -6.57
CA CYS A 261 -8.04 -14.49 -5.72
C CYS A 261 -8.42 -14.84 -4.26
N PRO A 262 -9.14 -15.95 -4.01
CA PRO A 262 -9.64 -16.27 -2.67
C PRO A 262 -8.54 -16.39 -1.60
N HIS A 263 -7.32 -16.76 -1.99
CA HIS A 263 -6.16 -16.82 -1.10
C HIS A 263 -5.74 -15.46 -0.53
N MET A 264 -6.23 -14.35 -1.11
CA MET A 264 -5.95 -12.98 -0.65
C MET A 264 -6.87 -12.52 0.49
N LEU A 265 -7.94 -13.28 0.80
CA LEU A 265 -8.93 -12.90 1.81
C LEU A 265 -8.48 -13.11 3.26
N HIS A 266 -7.35 -13.78 3.47
CA HIS A 266 -6.79 -14.02 4.79
C HIS A 266 -5.30 -13.67 4.84
N ALA A 267 -4.88 -13.09 5.96
CA ALA A 267 -3.48 -12.81 6.19
C ALA A 267 -2.66 -14.10 6.27
N PRO A 268 -1.38 -14.07 5.88
CA PRO A 268 -0.49 -15.20 6.10
C PRO A 268 -0.41 -15.55 7.59
N THR A 269 -0.26 -16.84 7.89
CA THR A 269 -0.02 -17.33 9.27
C THR A 269 1.47 -17.50 9.56
N GLU A 270 2.30 -17.54 8.52
CA GLU A 270 3.75 -17.69 8.61
C GLU A 270 4.43 -16.81 7.55
N ASP A 271 5.70 -16.51 7.78
CA ASP A 271 6.52 -15.75 6.83
C ASP A 271 7.07 -16.71 5.76
N TYR A 272 6.64 -16.54 4.53
CA TYR A 272 7.08 -17.34 3.39
C TYR A 272 7.55 -16.45 2.24
N GLY A 273 8.74 -16.73 1.75
CA GLY A 273 9.33 -16.05 0.60
C GLY A 273 9.62 -14.55 0.83
N PRO A 274 10.32 -13.93 -0.10
CA PRO A 274 10.55 -12.49 -0.10
C PRO A 274 9.27 -11.75 -0.52
N SER A 275 9.05 -10.56 0.04
CA SER A 275 7.98 -9.67 -0.44
C SER A 275 8.29 -9.19 -1.86
N HIS A 276 7.25 -9.08 -2.66
CA HIS A 276 7.35 -8.67 -4.06
C HIS A 276 6.61 -7.35 -4.30
N ALA A 277 7.27 -6.42 -4.98
CA ALA A 277 6.61 -5.21 -5.46
C ALA A 277 5.77 -5.50 -6.72
N SER A 278 4.72 -4.70 -6.96
CA SER A 278 3.80 -4.89 -8.08
C SER A 278 4.50 -4.95 -9.46
N LEU A 279 5.57 -4.16 -9.67
CA LEU A 279 6.33 -4.19 -10.93
C LEU A 279 7.13 -5.49 -11.10
N GLU A 280 7.65 -6.06 -10.01
CA GLU A 280 8.35 -7.36 -10.05
C GLU A 280 7.37 -8.48 -10.40
N LEU A 281 6.20 -8.49 -9.77
CA LEU A 281 5.16 -9.46 -10.08
C LEU A 281 4.68 -9.31 -11.52
N TYR A 282 4.47 -8.08 -11.99
CA TYR A 282 4.12 -7.83 -13.38
C TYR A 282 5.17 -8.42 -14.34
N SER A 283 6.46 -8.18 -14.10
CA SER A 283 7.55 -8.68 -14.94
C SER A 283 7.66 -10.21 -15.00
N ARG A 284 7.17 -10.90 -13.96
CA ARG A 284 7.17 -12.37 -13.88
C ARG A 284 5.91 -13.01 -14.48
N GLN A 285 4.79 -12.31 -14.46
CA GLN A 285 3.48 -12.86 -14.81
C GLN A 285 3.01 -12.44 -16.20
N GLN A 286 3.57 -11.37 -16.75
CA GLN A 286 3.18 -10.83 -18.04
C GLN A 286 4.28 -11.02 -19.07
N THR A 287 3.93 -10.85 -20.34
CA THR A 287 4.86 -10.77 -21.48
C THR A 287 4.79 -9.39 -22.09
N PRO A 288 5.89 -8.87 -22.67
CA PRO A 288 5.89 -7.57 -23.33
C PRO A 288 4.82 -7.47 -24.42
N ALA A 289 4.12 -6.35 -24.45
CA ALA A 289 3.14 -6.08 -25.49
C ALA A 289 3.85 -5.88 -26.86
N PRO A 290 3.22 -6.27 -27.97
CA PRO A 290 3.77 -6.03 -29.31
C PRO A 290 4.08 -4.54 -29.51
N THR A 291 5.18 -4.24 -30.16
CA THR A 291 5.52 -2.87 -30.58
C THR A 291 4.45 -2.34 -31.52
N ARG A 292 4.15 -1.05 -31.43
CA ARG A 292 3.27 -0.42 -32.40
C ARG A 292 3.98 -0.39 -33.76
N SER A 293 3.31 -0.88 -34.76
CA SER A 293 3.75 -0.75 -36.18
C SER A 293 3.63 0.69 -36.65
#